data_f805a774d8f60bd1bbb0dcce8b54709f
#
_entry.id   f805a774d8f60bd1bbb0dcce8b54709f
#
_cell.length_a   1.000
_cell.length_b   1.000
_cell.length_c   1.000
_cell.angle_alpha   90.00
_cell.angle_beta   90.00
_cell.angle_gamma   90.00
#
_symmetry.space_group_name_H-M   'P 1'
#
loop_
_entity.id
_entity.type
_entity.pdbx_description
1 polymer ?
#
loop_
_entity_poly.entity_id
_entity_poly.type
_entity_poly.pdbx_seq_one_letter_code
_entity_poly.pdbx_strand_id
1 'polypeptide(L)'
;ATTEIYSLSLHDALPIYMLATKVFSFTKQRSYDVCVSSDYLCKGDKVLFIDDFLANGNAAKGILELVDQAGAELVGMGFLIEKAFQHGGDELRHMGIHVESLAIIESLDNCEIKIKDDGYDR
;
A
#
# COMPACT_ATOMS: atom_id res chain seq x y z
N ALA A 1 2.61 2.86 -18.40
CA ALA A 1 2.53 4.21 -17.86
C ALA A 1 2.92 4.21 -16.39
N THR A 2 3.72 5.16 -15.97
CA THR A 2 4.10 5.31 -14.56
C THR A 2 3.00 6.10 -13.85
N THR A 3 2.43 5.53 -12.79
CA THR A 3 1.48 6.25 -11.94
C THR A 3 2.23 6.82 -10.74
N GLU A 4 2.11 8.11 -10.54
CA GLU A 4 2.67 8.79 -9.38
C GLU A 4 1.55 9.10 -8.40
N ILE A 5 1.79 8.81 -7.12
CA ILE A 5 0.87 9.12 -6.04
C ILE A 5 1.44 10.27 -5.24
N TYR A 6 0.65 11.33 -5.10
CA TYR A 6 1.02 12.51 -4.36
C TYR A 6 0.23 12.61 -3.06
N SER A 7 0.92 12.98 -1.98
CA SER A 7 0.27 13.40 -0.74
C SER A 7 0.09 14.92 -0.78
N LEU A 8 -1.14 15.37 -0.87
CA LEU A 8 -1.48 16.79 -0.92
C LEU A 8 -2.23 17.22 0.33
N SER A 9 -2.02 18.48 0.72
CA SER A 9 -2.83 19.11 1.76
C SER A 9 -4.21 19.45 1.20
N LEU A 10 -5.26 19.23 2.02
CA LEU A 10 -6.64 19.62 1.66
C LEU A 10 -6.81 21.13 1.44
N HIS A 11 -5.85 21.95 1.88
CA HIS A 11 -5.88 23.39 1.67
C HIS A 11 -5.51 23.81 0.26
N ASP A 12 -4.84 22.94 -0.48
CA ASP A 12 -4.60 23.15 -1.89
C ASP A 12 -5.85 22.71 -2.63
N ALA A 13 -6.48 23.63 -3.36
CA ALA A 13 -7.69 23.34 -4.10
C ALA A 13 -7.45 22.14 -5.01
N LEU A 14 -8.05 20.99 -4.68
CA LEU A 14 -7.93 19.78 -5.49
C LEU A 14 -8.53 20.06 -6.87
N PRO A 15 -7.80 19.79 -7.95
CA PRO A 15 -8.38 19.81 -9.29
C PRO A 15 -9.61 18.88 -9.33
N ILE A 16 -10.60 19.21 -10.14
CA ILE A 16 -11.86 18.47 -10.29
C ILE A 16 -11.66 16.99 -10.65
N TYR A 17 -10.46 16.61 -11.06
CA TYR A 17 -10.10 15.26 -11.56
C TYR A 17 -9.12 14.52 -10.65
N MET A 18 -9.15 14.77 -9.34
CA MET A 18 -8.35 14.03 -8.37
C MET A 18 -9.20 12.98 -7.65
N LEU A 19 -8.68 11.76 -7.59
CA LEU A 19 -9.16 10.73 -6.70
C LEU A 19 -8.42 10.86 -5.37
N ALA A 20 -9.13 10.70 -4.26
CA ALA A 20 -8.53 10.89 -2.95
C ALA A 20 -9.07 9.90 -1.93
N THR A 21 -8.22 9.54 -0.97
CA THR A 21 -8.60 8.76 0.19
C THR A 21 -7.80 9.21 1.41
N LYS A 22 -8.33 8.96 2.59
CA LYS A 22 -7.63 9.23 3.86
C LYS A 22 -6.92 7.98 4.35
N VAL A 23 -5.67 8.14 4.75
CA VAL A 23 -4.85 7.08 5.32
C VAL A 23 -4.36 7.52 6.70
N PHE A 24 -4.49 6.66 7.69
CA PHE A 24 -3.94 6.90 9.02
C PHE A 24 -2.51 6.38 9.11
N SER A 25 -1.60 7.24 9.52
CA SER A 25 -0.20 6.88 9.78
C SER A 25 0.00 6.66 11.28
N PHE A 26 0.28 5.43 11.68
CA PHE A 26 0.61 5.10 13.07
C PHE A 26 1.93 5.74 13.52
N THR A 27 2.90 5.81 12.63
CA THR A 27 4.20 6.45 12.93
C THR A 27 4.04 7.93 13.23
N LYS A 28 3.22 8.63 12.46
CA LYS A 28 2.99 10.06 12.63
C LYS A 28 1.79 10.39 13.50
N GLN A 29 1.01 9.38 13.92
CA GLN A 29 -0.23 9.51 14.71
C GLN A 29 -1.21 10.53 14.14
N ARG A 30 -1.34 10.55 12.82
CA ARG A 30 -2.27 11.44 12.11
C ARG A 30 -2.74 10.83 10.81
N SER A 31 -3.90 11.32 10.34
CA SER A 31 -4.39 11.02 9.00
C SER A 31 -3.80 11.99 7.98
N TYR A 32 -3.58 11.50 6.79
CA TYR A 32 -3.20 12.30 5.63
C TYR A 32 -4.00 11.87 4.41
N ASP A 33 -4.11 12.76 3.45
CA ASP A 33 -4.80 12.46 2.21
C ASP A 33 -3.81 11.93 1.18
N VAL A 34 -4.19 10.84 0.53
CA VAL A 34 -3.47 10.30 -0.62
C VAL A 34 -4.32 10.56 -1.85
N CYS A 35 -3.73 11.20 -2.83
CA CYS A 35 -4.43 11.61 -4.04
C CYS A 35 -3.73 11.10 -5.28
N VAL A 36 -4.49 10.81 -6.30
CA VAL A 36 -3.98 10.48 -7.63
C VAL A 36 -4.82 11.19 -8.68
N SER A 37 -4.17 11.74 -9.70
CA SER A 37 -4.89 12.34 -10.82
C SER A 37 -5.63 11.26 -11.61
N SER A 38 -6.89 11.53 -11.95
CA SER A 38 -7.68 10.67 -12.83
C SER A 38 -7.13 10.60 -14.26
N ASP A 39 -6.20 11.49 -14.62
CA ASP A 39 -5.47 11.40 -15.88
C ASP A 39 -4.48 10.24 -15.91
N TYR A 40 -3.98 9.81 -14.74
CA TYR A 40 -2.99 8.75 -14.60
C TYR A 40 -3.57 7.43 -14.11
N LEU A 41 -4.72 7.45 -13.47
CA LEU A 41 -5.41 6.25 -13.00
C LEU A 41 -6.83 6.24 -13.57
N CYS A 42 -7.04 5.42 -14.59
CA CYS A 42 -8.25 5.42 -15.40
C CYS A 42 -9.01 4.10 -15.24
N LYS A 43 -10.31 4.16 -15.58
CA LYS A 43 -11.14 2.97 -15.64
C LYS A 43 -10.55 1.91 -16.58
N GLY A 44 -10.46 0.69 -16.11
CA GLY A 44 -9.92 -0.44 -16.86
C GLY A 44 -8.41 -0.61 -16.77
N ASP A 45 -7.69 0.31 -16.13
CA ASP A 45 -6.25 0.17 -15.92
C ASP A 45 -5.96 -1.04 -15.02
N LYS A 46 -4.83 -1.69 -15.27
CA LYS A 46 -4.29 -2.73 -14.41
C LYS A 46 -3.18 -2.13 -13.56
N VAL A 47 -3.35 -2.21 -12.25
CA VAL A 47 -2.50 -1.53 -11.27
C VAL A 47 -1.65 -2.55 -10.51
N LEU A 48 -0.35 -2.35 -10.49
CA LEU A 48 0.58 -3.00 -9.57
C LEU A 48 1.07 -1.95 -8.58
N PHE A 49 0.80 -2.18 -7.30
CA PHE A 49 1.25 -1.29 -6.23
C PHE A 49 2.55 -1.78 -5.64
N ILE A 50 3.55 -0.92 -5.59
CA ILE A 50 4.88 -1.22 -5.00
C ILE A 50 5.18 -0.20 -3.92
N ASP A 51 5.60 -0.69 -2.75
CA ASP A 51 5.95 0.15 -1.62
C ASP A 51 7.15 -0.45 -0.86
N ASP A 52 7.70 0.30 0.08
CA ASP A 52 8.86 -0.14 0.86
C ASP A 52 8.45 -1.04 2.04
N PHE A 53 7.56 -0.59 2.91
CA PHE A 53 7.15 -1.33 4.10
C PHE A 53 5.66 -1.67 4.11
N LEU A 54 5.37 -2.93 4.42
CA LEU A 54 4.03 -3.37 4.76
C LEU A 54 3.96 -3.64 6.27
N ALA A 55 3.22 -2.81 6.98
CA ALA A 55 3.01 -2.92 8.42
C ALA A 55 1.54 -3.29 8.73
N ASN A 56 0.74 -2.32 9.11
CA ASN A 56 -0.70 -2.53 9.38
C ASN A 56 -1.54 -2.59 8.10
N GLY A 57 -0.99 -2.20 6.98
CA GLY A 57 -1.68 -2.22 5.70
C GLY A 57 -2.57 -1.00 5.43
N ASN A 58 -2.46 0.08 6.21
CA ASN A 58 -3.31 1.25 6.03
C ASN A 58 -3.08 1.95 4.68
N ALA A 59 -1.83 2.12 4.28
CA ALA A 59 -1.50 2.68 2.97
C ALA A 59 -2.05 1.79 1.84
N ALA A 60 -1.86 0.49 1.96
CA ALA A 60 -2.37 -0.48 0.98
C ALA A 60 -3.89 -0.42 0.88
N LYS A 61 -4.61 -0.32 2.00
CA LYS A 61 -6.07 -0.17 2.00
C LYS A 61 -6.51 1.13 1.33
N GLY A 62 -5.77 2.21 1.53
CA GLY A 62 -5.99 3.47 0.82
C GLY A 62 -5.83 3.32 -0.69
N ILE A 63 -4.82 2.61 -1.14
CA ILE A 63 -4.63 2.31 -2.56
C ILE A 63 -5.80 1.49 -3.12
N LEU A 64 -6.31 0.51 -2.37
CA LEU A 64 -7.50 -0.24 -2.78
C LEU A 64 -8.70 0.66 -3.04
N GLU A 65 -8.93 1.64 -2.16
CA GLU A 65 -10.02 2.61 -2.34
C GLU A 65 -9.82 3.46 -3.60
N LEU A 66 -8.61 3.93 -3.87
CA LEU A 66 -8.30 4.71 -5.06
C LEU A 66 -8.51 3.91 -6.34
N VAL A 67 -8.06 2.66 -6.36
CA VAL A 67 -8.24 1.75 -7.49
C VAL A 67 -9.74 1.50 -7.75
N ASP A 68 -10.51 1.30 -6.69
CA ASP A 68 -11.96 1.12 -6.77
C ASP A 68 -12.66 2.38 -7.29
N GLN A 69 -12.33 3.56 -6.75
CA GLN A 69 -12.87 4.83 -7.21
C GLN A 69 -12.60 5.06 -8.70
N ALA A 70 -11.44 4.67 -9.19
CA ALA A 70 -11.06 4.81 -10.59
C ALA A 70 -11.77 3.81 -11.51
N GLY A 71 -12.31 2.73 -10.96
CA GLY A 71 -12.81 1.61 -11.77
C GLY A 71 -11.69 0.82 -12.42
N ALA A 72 -10.49 0.86 -11.82
CA ALA A 72 -9.32 0.11 -12.26
C ALA A 72 -9.26 -1.26 -11.58
N GLU A 73 -8.33 -2.10 -12.01
CA GLU A 73 -8.10 -3.43 -11.47
C GLU A 73 -6.75 -3.49 -10.75
N LEU A 74 -6.75 -3.90 -9.49
CA LEU A 74 -5.51 -4.18 -8.77
C LEU A 74 -5.04 -5.60 -9.11
N VAL A 75 -3.88 -5.73 -9.75
CA VAL A 75 -3.31 -7.05 -10.10
C VAL A 75 -2.44 -7.64 -9.01
N GLY A 76 -1.92 -6.82 -8.12
CA GLY A 76 -1.13 -7.26 -6.98
C GLY A 76 -0.44 -6.13 -6.25
N MET A 77 0.21 -6.49 -5.14
CA MET A 77 1.02 -5.58 -4.34
C MET A 77 2.38 -6.21 -4.05
N GLY A 78 3.44 -5.41 -4.15
CA GLY A 78 4.79 -5.80 -3.81
C GLY A 78 5.40 -4.88 -2.77
N PHE A 79 6.12 -5.47 -1.82
CA PHE A 79 6.77 -4.74 -0.74
C PHE A 79 8.22 -5.20 -0.60
N LEU A 80 9.11 -4.28 -0.24
CA LEU A 80 10.48 -4.66 0.09
C LEU A 80 10.51 -5.43 1.40
N ILE A 81 9.85 -4.92 2.44
CA ILE A 81 9.84 -5.49 3.78
C ILE A 81 8.42 -5.58 4.32
N GLU A 82 8.04 -6.75 4.75
CA GLU A 82 6.77 -6.99 5.44
C GLU A 82 7.04 -7.25 6.93
N LYS A 83 6.38 -6.49 7.80
CA LYS A 83 6.37 -6.72 9.24
C LYS A 83 5.20 -7.64 9.58
N ALA A 84 5.41 -8.95 9.52
CA ALA A 84 4.35 -9.94 9.64
C ALA A 84 3.62 -9.86 10.99
N PHE A 85 4.30 -9.45 12.05
CA PHE A 85 3.72 -9.28 13.37
C PHE A 85 2.69 -8.14 13.48
N GLN A 86 2.56 -7.30 12.46
CA GLN A 86 1.53 -6.26 12.40
C GLN A 86 0.33 -6.66 11.54
N HIS A 87 0.38 -7.83 10.91
CA HIS A 87 -0.75 -8.53 10.25
C HIS A 87 -1.37 -7.85 9.01
N GLY A 88 -0.83 -6.75 8.52
CA GLY A 88 -1.35 -6.09 7.32
C GLY A 88 -1.32 -6.99 6.09
N GLY A 89 -0.24 -7.77 5.94
CA GLY A 89 -0.10 -8.75 4.84
C GLY A 89 -1.14 -9.85 4.92
N ASP A 90 -1.38 -10.39 6.12
CA ASP A 90 -2.39 -11.43 6.32
C ASP A 90 -3.78 -10.94 5.96
N GLU A 91 -4.14 -9.73 6.37
CA GLU A 91 -5.43 -9.13 6.03
C GLU A 91 -5.60 -8.96 4.52
N LEU A 92 -4.58 -8.46 3.82
CA LEU A 92 -4.62 -8.27 2.37
C LEU A 92 -4.76 -9.60 1.64
N ARG A 93 -4.02 -10.62 2.04
CA ARG A 93 -4.11 -11.96 1.46
C ARG A 93 -5.47 -12.60 1.71
N HIS A 94 -6.06 -12.40 2.90
CA HIS A 94 -7.43 -12.85 3.21
C HIS A 94 -8.49 -12.18 2.33
N MET A 95 -8.24 -10.96 1.87
CA MET A 95 -9.10 -10.27 0.91
C MET A 95 -8.93 -10.80 -0.53
N GLY A 96 -8.05 -11.77 -0.74
CA GLY A 96 -7.78 -12.35 -2.06
C GLY A 96 -6.76 -11.57 -2.89
N ILE A 97 -6.02 -10.64 -2.28
CA ILE A 97 -5.03 -9.84 -2.98
C ILE A 97 -3.72 -10.61 -3.06
N HIS A 98 -3.11 -10.63 -4.24
CA HIS A 98 -1.77 -11.17 -4.42
C HIS A 98 -0.76 -10.21 -3.81
N VAL A 99 -0.09 -10.62 -2.73
CA VAL A 99 0.91 -9.83 -2.01
C VAL A 99 2.23 -10.60 -2.00
N GLU A 100 3.27 -9.97 -2.53
CA GLU A 100 4.64 -10.48 -2.49
C GLU A 100 5.52 -9.52 -1.70
N SER A 101 6.36 -10.07 -0.83
CA SER A 101 7.32 -9.31 -0.02
C SER A 101 8.70 -9.93 -0.17
N LEU A 102 9.72 -9.10 -0.38
CA LEU A 102 11.09 -9.59 -0.57
C LEU A 102 11.69 -10.11 0.72
N ALA A 103 11.37 -9.48 1.85
CA ALA A 103 11.77 -9.94 3.17
C ALA A 103 10.59 -9.84 4.13
N ILE A 104 10.38 -10.88 4.92
CA ILE A 104 9.29 -10.93 5.91
C ILE A 104 9.93 -11.02 7.29
N ILE A 105 9.68 -10.00 8.12
CA ILE A 105 10.15 -9.94 9.50
C ILE A 105 9.05 -10.52 10.40
N GLU A 106 9.35 -11.63 11.07
CA GLU A 106 8.42 -12.28 11.99
C GLU A 106 8.36 -11.59 13.35
N SER A 107 9.49 -11.09 13.84
CA SER A 107 9.59 -10.37 15.11
C SER A 107 10.79 -9.44 15.18
N LEU A 108 10.69 -8.45 16.05
CA LEU A 108 11.76 -7.50 16.39
C LEU A 108 12.02 -7.48 17.90
N ASP A 109 11.82 -8.60 18.58
CA ASP A 109 11.95 -8.70 20.03
C ASP A 109 13.41 -8.83 20.45
N ASN A 110 13.73 -8.34 21.66
CA ASN A 110 15.06 -8.50 22.29
C ASN A 110 16.22 -7.98 21.44
N CYS A 111 16.03 -6.90 20.69
CA CYS A 111 17.03 -6.36 19.77
C CYS A 111 17.47 -7.34 18.67
N GLU A 112 16.67 -8.35 18.39
CA GLU A 112 16.90 -9.34 17.34
C GLU A 112 15.87 -9.19 16.22
N ILE A 113 16.34 -9.32 14.98
CA ILE A 113 15.48 -9.35 13.81
C ILE A 113 15.32 -10.81 13.38
N LYS A 114 14.10 -11.33 13.48
CA LYS A 114 13.78 -12.66 13.01
C LYS A 114 13.12 -12.58 11.64
N ILE A 115 13.82 -13.07 10.63
CA ILE A 115 13.35 -13.10 9.25
C ILE A 115 12.78 -14.48 8.95
N LYS A 116 11.62 -14.53 8.30
CA LYS A 116 11.00 -15.75 7.84
C LYS A 116 11.86 -16.40 6.75
N ASP A 117 12.14 -17.69 6.91
CA ASP A 117 12.74 -18.50 5.86
C ASP A 117 11.68 -18.78 4.79
N ASP A 118 11.92 -18.31 3.59
CA ASP A 118 11.00 -18.50 2.45
C ASP A 118 11.32 -19.78 1.64
N GLY A 119 12.35 -20.50 2.04
CA GLY A 119 12.75 -21.73 1.39
C GLY A 119 13.42 -21.55 0.03
N TYR A 120 13.68 -20.31 -0.39
CA TYR A 120 14.48 -20.03 -1.58
C TYR A 120 15.97 -20.13 -1.27
N ASP A 121 16.66 -20.90 -2.04
CA ASP A 121 18.10 -20.99 -2.02
C ASP A 121 18.68 -19.74 -2.71
N ARG A 122 19.28 -18.87 -1.94
CA ARG A 122 19.83 -17.60 -2.43
C ARG A 122 21.33 -17.68 -2.62
#